data_ef3e2ee540e9372132e81b08d6b01823
#
_entry.id   ef3e2ee540e9372132e81b08d6b01823
#
_cell.length_a   1.000
_cell.length_b   1.000
_cell.length_c   1.000
_cell.angle_alpha   90.00
_cell.angle_beta   90.00
_cell.angle_gamma   90.00
#
_symmetry.space_group_name_H-M   'P 1'
#
loop_
_entity.id
_entity.type
_entity.pdbx_description
1 polymer ?
#
loop_
_entity_poly.entity_id
_entity_poly.type
_entity_poly.pdbx_seq_one_letter_code
_entity_poly.pdbx_strand_id
1 'polypeptide(L)'
;MSGNTIKVVPVIMAGGAGTRLWPLSREEKPKQFHDLSGEGTLLEQTIKRLLPLHPESCVIVTARSYEEASYAELGRIGIKGTVLSEPRPRNTAAAVLYAAAYLSRIYTDSIMVVLPADHHIRKPDEFADVLRLAVAEALKGNLATIGVKPLYPETGCGYIKASPGTGEAFPVDSFVEKPDLATARRYLEEGSYYWNSGIYAWKTSVILDRFARYLPRHHDAFTPLFALDNADIASSTGKAWEIKRAVFDAVESISIDYGIMEKTDGRMVVPGDFGWGDLGSWNSIDDILPADAEGNRSPSGQRAIFVGARDCSVFAEDKRIAVVGLSNVVVVQSGGDILVMEKDASQRVREVVDIVRSLDSGGRS
;
A
#
# COMPACT_ATOMS: atom_id res chain seq x y z
N MET A 1 15.20 27.48 -24.72
CA MET A 1 15.63 26.17 -24.22
C MET A 1 14.59 25.77 -23.20
N SER A 2 13.62 24.92 -23.57
CA SER A 2 12.64 24.37 -22.62
C SER A 2 13.41 23.42 -21.69
N GLY A 3 13.69 23.85 -20.48
CA GLY A 3 14.27 23.00 -19.46
C GLY A 3 13.41 21.74 -19.31
N ASN A 4 14.01 20.59 -19.52
CA ASN A 4 13.35 19.29 -19.40
C ASN A 4 13.06 19.05 -17.90
N THR A 5 11.95 19.59 -17.40
CA THR A 5 11.54 19.44 -16.00
C THR A 5 11.27 17.97 -15.76
N ILE A 6 12.02 17.35 -14.83
CA ILE A 6 11.82 15.96 -14.44
C ILE A 6 10.38 15.78 -13.98
N LYS A 7 9.68 14.81 -14.56
CA LYS A 7 8.26 14.54 -14.26
C LYS A 7 8.14 13.73 -12.97
N VAL A 8 7.16 14.09 -12.15
CA VAL A 8 6.75 13.29 -10.98
C VAL A 8 5.63 12.35 -11.39
N VAL A 9 5.85 11.06 -11.19
CA VAL A 9 4.89 10.01 -11.56
C VAL A 9 4.58 9.14 -10.34
N PRO A 10 3.37 9.23 -9.78
CA PRO A 10 2.90 8.27 -8.79
C PRO A 10 2.85 6.85 -9.35
N VAL A 11 3.34 5.91 -8.55
CA VAL A 11 3.27 4.47 -8.80
C VAL A 11 2.54 3.84 -7.62
N ILE A 12 1.28 3.49 -7.82
CA ILE A 12 0.40 2.95 -6.79
C ILE A 12 0.43 1.43 -6.86
N MET A 13 0.86 0.79 -5.78
CA MET A 13 0.89 -0.66 -5.67
C MET A 13 -0.43 -1.19 -5.13
N ALA A 14 -1.23 -1.84 -5.98
CA ALA A 14 -2.59 -2.30 -5.70
C ALA A 14 -2.75 -3.83 -5.85
N GLY A 15 -1.67 -4.61 -5.64
CA GLY A 15 -1.65 -6.06 -5.87
C GLY A 15 -2.10 -6.92 -4.70
N GLY A 16 -2.25 -6.36 -3.49
CA GLY A 16 -2.59 -7.10 -2.28
C GLY A 16 -4.08 -7.48 -2.20
N ALA A 17 -4.41 -8.70 -1.79
CA ALA A 17 -5.79 -9.14 -1.59
C ALA A 17 -6.42 -8.62 -0.28
N GLY A 18 -5.62 -8.17 0.71
CA GLY A 18 -6.12 -7.59 1.97
C GLY A 18 -7.01 -8.51 2.82
N THR A 19 -6.82 -9.81 2.77
CA THR A 19 -7.73 -10.84 3.34
C THR A 19 -7.94 -10.76 4.85
N ARG A 20 -7.15 -9.98 5.59
CA ARG A 20 -7.36 -9.74 7.03
C ARG A 20 -8.64 -8.97 7.35
N LEU A 21 -9.26 -8.35 6.35
CA LEU A 21 -10.55 -7.68 6.48
C LEU A 21 -11.71 -8.56 5.94
N TRP A 22 -11.54 -9.88 5.93
CA TRP A 22 -12.64 -10.79 5.66
C TRP A 22 -13.80 -10.55 6.66
N PRO A 23 -15.06 -10.65 6.25
CA PRO A 23 -15.59 -11.04 4.95
C PRO A 23 -15.70 -9.90 3.92
N LEU A 24 -15.37 -8.65 4.29
CA LEU A 24 -15.48 -7.52 3.38
C LEU A 24 -14.45 -7.59 2.25
N SER A 25 -13.18 -7.82 2.59
CA SER A 25 -12.11 -7.95 1.60
C SER A 25 -11.92 -9.42 1.19
N ARG A 26 -12.03 -9.69 -0.10
CA ARG A 26 -11.94 -11.00 -0.75
C ARG A 26 -11.05 -10.92 -2.00
N GLU A 27 -10.70 -12.08 -2.58
CA GLU A 27 -9.92 -12.12 -3.83
C GLU A 27 -10.63 -11.44 -5.00
N GLU A 28 -11.98 -11.51 -5.05
CA GLU A 28 -12.78 -10.86 -6.09
C GLU A 28 -12.88 -9.34 -5.91
N LYS A 29 -12.82 -8.86 -4.68
CA LYS A 29 -12.88 -7.43 -4.33
C LYS A 29 -11.97 -7.16 -3.15
N PRO A 30 -10.68 -6.87 -3.39
CA PRO A 30 -9.72 -6.62 -2.34
C PRO A 30 -9.91 -5.25 -1.67
N LYS A 31 -9.26 -5.08 -0.53
CA LYS A 31 -9.38 -3.97 0.40
C LYS A 31 -9.36 -2.58 -0.26
N GLN A 32 -8.48 -2.36 -1.22
CA GLN A 32 -8.31 -1.06 -1.89
C GLN A 32 -9.53 -0.59 -2.71
N PHE A 33 -10.45 -1.50 -3.05
CA PHE A 33 -11.69 -1.19 -3.77
C PHE A 33 -12.92 -1.06 -2.85
N HIS A 34 -12.72 -0.98 -1.55
CA HIS A 34 -13.79 -0.72 -0.59
C HIS A 34 -13.74 0.71 -0.08
N ASP A 35 -14.93 1.28 0.09
CA ASP A 35 -15.14 2.51 0.85
C ASP A 35 -15.34 2.16 2.33
N LEU A 36 -14.32 2.41 3.14
CA LEU A 36 -14.34 2.13 4.58
C LEU A 36 -14.72 3.35 5.43
N SER A 37 -14.61 4.54 4.85
CA SER A 37 -14.81 5.82 5.57
C SER A 37 -16.04 6.61 5.11
N GLY A 38 -16.63 6.27 3.96
CA GLY A 38 -17.66 7.07 3.30
C GLY A 38 -17.11 8.14 2.35
N GLU A 39 -15.79 8.16 2.09
CA GLU A 39 -15.11 9.17 1.26
C GLU A 39 -14.67 8.64 -0.10
N GLY A 40 -15.12 7.46 -0.48
CA GLY A 40 -14.73 6.71 -1.68
C GLY A 40 -13.76 5.57 -1.37
N THR A 41 -13.41 4.80 -2.38
CA THR A 41 -12.52 3.64 -2.20
C THR A 41 -11.12 4.07 -1.73
N LEU A 42 -10.38 3.18 -1.04
CA LEU A 42 -9.02 3.51 -0.59
C LEU A 42 -8.10 3.85 -1.76
N LEU A 43 -8.28 3.18 -2.92
CA LEU A 43 -7.53 3.51 -4.14
C LEU A 43 -7.92 4.90 -4.66
N GLU A 44 -9.20 5.25 -4.70
CA GLU A 44 -9.67 6.59 -5.06
C GLU A 44 -9.07 7.66 -4.14
N GLN A 45 -9.14 7.47 -2.83
CA GLN A 45 -8.53 8.37 -1.84
C GLN A 45 -7.02 8.47 -2.05
N THR A 46 -6.34 7.35 -2.36
CA THR A 46 -4.90 7.33 -2.63
C THR A 46 -4.54 8.16 -3.86
N ILE A 47 -5.31 8.07 -4.95
CA ILE A 47 -5.07 8.88 -6.14
C ILE A 47 -5.33 10.37 -5.83
N LYS A 48 -6.43 10.70 -5.16
CA LYS A 48 -6.81 12.08 -4.85
C LYS A 48 -5.73 12.82 -4.03
N ARG A 49 -5.12 12.16 -3.04
CA ARG A 49 -4.08 12.76 -2.18
C ARG A 49 -2.76 13.02 -2.89
N LEU A 50 -2.59 12.49 -4.11
CA LEU A 50 -1.41 12.73 -4.95
C LEU A 50 -1.58 13.90 -5.94
N LEU A 51 -2.81 14.37 -6.17
CA LEU A 51 -3.09 15.48 -7.09
C LEU A 51 -2.33 16.78 -6.76
N PRO A 52 -2.05 17.14 -5.47
CA PRO A 52 -1.25 18.30 -5.13
C PRO A 52 0.22 18.26 -5.60
N LEU A 53 0.72 17.10 -6.05
CA LEU A 53 2.02 16.96 -6.72
C LEU A 53 1.98 17.34 -8.21
N HIS A 54 0.80 17.65 -8.75
CA HIS A 54 0.56 17.92 -10.18
C HIS A 54 1.18 16.84 -11.09
N PRO A 55 0.84 15.55 -10.87
CA PRO A 55 1.44 14.47 -11.62
C PRO A 55 1.07 14.54 -13.11
N GLU A 56 2.04 14.23 -13.98
CA GLU A 56 1.82 14.14 -15.44
C GLU A 56 0.86 12.97 -15.77
N SER A 57 1.00 11.87 -15.07
CA SER A 57 0.20 10.66 -15.18
C SER A 57 0.33 9.84 -13.90
N CYS A 58 -0.50 8.83 -13.72
CA CYS A 58 -0.44 7.88 -12.63
C CYS A 58 -0.24 6.46 -13.16
N VAL A 59 0.59 5.66 -12.50
CA VAL A 59 0.76 4.23 -12.79
C VAL A 59 0.17 3.43 -11.63
N ILE A 60 -0.69 2.45 -11.93
CA ILE A 60 -1.19 1.49 -10.95
C ILE A 60 -0.62 0.12 -11.30
N VAL A 61 0.10 -0.52 -10.38
CA VAL A 61 0.57 -1.89 -10.54
C VAL A 61 -0.36 -2.80 -9.75
N THR A 62 -0.99 -3.76 -10.42
CA THR A 62 -2.02 -4.60 -9.81
C THR A 62 -2.07 -6.01 -10.44
N ALA A 63 -2.84 -6.93 -9.86
CA ALA A 63 -3.14 -8.20 -10.50
C ALA A 63 -4.07 -8.00 -11.71
N ARG A 64 -3.95 -8.86 -12.73
CA ARG A 64 -4.79 -8.77 -13.94
C ARG A 64 -6.29 -8.76 -13.64
N SER A 65 -6.74 -9.49 -12.63
CA SER A 65 -8.14 -9.52 -12.22
C SER A 65 -8.69 -8.16 -11.77
N TYR A 66 -7.82 -7.21 -11.41
CA TYR A 66 -8.20 -5.88 -10.91
C TYR A 66 -7.91 -4.75 -11.92
N GLU A 67 -7.50 -5.09 -13.13
CA GLU A 67 -7.16 -4.14 -14.19
C GLU A 67 -8.32 -3.20 -14.51
N GLU A 68 -9.49 -3.78 -14.81
CA GLU A 68 -10.70 -3.02 -15.15
C GLU A 68 -11.16 -2.11 -13.99
N ALA A 69 -11.20 -2.63 -12.77
CA ALA A 69 -11.54 -1.87 -11.58
C ALA A 69 -10.57 -0.69 -11.34
N SER A 70 -9.28 -0.90 -11.59
CA SER A 70 -8.26 0.15 -11.46
C SER A 70 -8.41 1.25 -12.51
N TYR A 71 -8.73 0.90 -13.76
CA TYR A 71 -9.04 1.88 -14.80
C TYR A 71 -10.33 2.65 -14.47
N ALA A 72 -11.34 2.00 -13.91
CA ALA A 72 -12.57 2.66 -13.48
C ALA A 72 -12.30 3.73 -12.41
N GLU A 73 -11.39 3.49 -11.45
CA GLU A 73 -10.99 4.49 -10.45
C GLU A 73 -10.26 5.69 -11.09
N LEU A 74 -9.31 5.45 -12.00
CA LEU A 74 -8.64 6.52 -12.75
C LEU A 74 -9.63 7.37 -13.53
N GLY A 75 -10.60 6.73 -14.21
CA GLY A 75 -11.65 7.39 -14.97
C GLY A 75 -12.61 8.22 -14.10
N ARG A 76 -12.95 7.73 -12.90
CA ARG A 76 -13.82 8.43 -11.94
C ARG A 76 -13.20 9.75 -11.46
N ILE A 77 -11.88 9.77 -11.27
CA ILE A 77 -11.13 10.95 -10.83
C ILE A 77 -10.77 11.86 -12.02
N GLY A 78 -10.78 11.33 -13.24
CA GLY A 78 -10.42 12.08 -14.45
C GLY A 78 -8.90 12.30 -14.62
N ILE A 79 -8.06 11.46 -13.98
CA ILE A 79 -6.61 11.52 -14.15
C ILE A 79 -6.15 10.56 -15.25
N LYS A 80 -5.18 11.02 -16.07
CA LYS A 80 -4.50 10.12 -17.00
C LYS A 80 -3.68 9.07 -16.21
N GLY A 81 -3.76 7.82 -16.62
CA GLY A 81 -2.99 6.78 -15.97
C GLY A 81 -2.89 5.51 -16.79
N THR A 82 -1.98 4.66 -16.39
CA THR A 82 -1.76 3.33 -16.97
C THR A 82 -1.83 2.29 -15.88
N VAL A 83 -2.57 1.22 -16.13
CA VAL A 83 -2.58 0.05 -15.25
C VAL A 83 -1.60 -0.99 -15.79
N LEU A 84 -0.65 -1.37 -14.96
CA LEU A 84 0.33 -2.40 -15.24
C LEU A 84 -0.09 -3.69 -14.52
N SER A 85 -0.58 -4.66 -15.30
CA SER A 85 -1.06 -5.93 -14.77
C SER A 85 0.09 -6.92 -14.55
N GLU A 86 0.23 -7.41 -13.31
CA GLU A 86 1.15 -8.47 -12.96
C GLU A 86 0.55 -9.83 -13.35
N PRO A 87 1.30 -10.70 -14.04
CA PRO A 87 0.84 -12.06 -14.36
C PRO A 87 0.65 -12.94 -13.12
N ARG A 88 1.44 -12.68 -12.08
CA ARG A 88 1.35 -13.30 -10.75
C ARG A 88 1.99 -12.41 -9.70
N PRO A 89 1.58 -12.50 -8.43
CA PRO A 89 2.17 -11.71 -7.36
C PRO A 89 3.63 -12.16 -7.10
N ARG A 90 4.56 -11.19 -7.09
CA ARG A 90 5.99 -11.40 -6.79
C ARG A 90 6.52 -10.41 -5.76
N ASN A 91 5.62 -9.90 -4.91
CA ASN A 91 5.91 -8.89 -3.91
C ASN A 91 6.38 -7.56 -4.52
N THR A 92 6.75 -6.59 -3.68
CA THR A 92 6.91 -5.19 -4.10
C THR A 92 8.14 -4.92 -4.96
N ALA A 93 9.21 -5.71 -4.90
CA ALA A 93 10.39 -5.50 -5.75
C ALA A 93 10.06 -5.70 -7.25
N ALA A 94 9.36 -6.77 -7.61
CA ALA A 94 8.97 -7.01 -9.00
C ALA A 94 8.01 -5.94 -9.52
N ALA A 95 7.05 -5.50 -8.70
CA ALA A 95 6.10 -4.44 -9.04
C ALA A 95 6.81 -3.10 -9.31
N VAL A 96 7.75 -2.71 -8.44
CA VAL A 96 8.57 -1.51 -8.61
C VAL A 96 9.44 -1.58 -9.86
N LEU A 97 10.11 -2.72 -10.10
CA LEU A 97 10.95 -2.90 -11.28
C LEU A 97 10.11 -2.86 -12.58
N TYR A 98 8.89 -3.43 -12.54
CA TYR A 98 7.97 -3.39 -13.68
C TYR A 98 7.54 -1.94 -14.00
N ALA A 99 7.17 -1.16 -13.00
CA ALA A 99 6.85 0.25 -13.18
C ALA A 99 8.06 1.07 -13.65
N ALA A 100 9.26 0.80 -13.12
CA ALA A 100 10.49 1.47 -13.54
C ALA A 100 10.85 1.14 -15.01
N ALA A 101 10.68 -0.12 -15.44
CA ALA A 101 10.85 -0.52 -16.83
C ALA A 101 9.90 0.22 -17.76
N TYR A 102 8.61 0.33 -17.39
CA TYR A 102 7.63 1.09 -18.16
C TYR A 102 7.99 2.58 -18.25
N LEU A 103 8.30 3.22 -17.13
CA LEU A 103 8.60 4.65 -17.08
C LEU A 103 9.89 5.03 -17.81
N SER A 104 10.90 4.15 -17.80
CA SER A 104 12.14 4.36 -18.57
C SER A 104 11.94 4.39 -20.09
N ARG A 105 10.81 3.88 -20.58
CA ARG A 105 10.45 3.94 -22.01
C ARG A 105 9.71 5.23 -22.39
N ILE A 106 9.12 5.91 -21.41
CA ILE A 106 8.29 7.12 -21.64
C ILE A 106 9.11 8.38 -21.38
N TYR A 107 9.93 8.36 -20.35
CA TYR A 107 10.70 9.52 -19.90
C TYR A 107 12.20 9.21 -19.94
N THR A 108 13.01 10.23 -20.28
CA THR A 108 14.47 10.12 -20.16
C THR A 108 14.87 9.83 -18.72
N ASP A 109 14.19 10.49 -17.76
CA ASP A 109 14.18 10.17 -16.34
C ASP A 109 12.90 10.73 -15.70
N SER A 110 12.47 10.16 -14.57
CA SER A 110 11.31 10.63 -13.83
C SER A 110 11.49 10.38 -12.34
N ILE A 111 10.75 11.12 -11.50
CA ILE A 111 10.63 10.81 -10.08
C ILE A 111 9.44 9.87 -9.90
N MET A 112 9.71 8.65 -9.49
CA MET A 112 8.70 7.70 -9.05
C MET A 112 8.34 8.02 -7.59
N VAL A 113 7.07 8.27 -7.30
CA VAL A 113 6.51 8.29 -5.95
C VAL A 113 5.73 6.98 -5.78
N VAL A 114 6.34 6.04 -5.09
CA VAL A 114 5.81 4.68 -4.92
C VAL A 114 5.08 4.56 -3.60
N LEU A 115 3.84 4.08 -3.60
CA LEU A 115 3.04 3.95 -2.39
C LEU A 115 1.99 2.84 -2.51
N PRO A 116 1.56 2.23 -1.38
CA PRO A 116 0.44 1.28 -1.35
C PRO A 116 -0.90 1.96 -1.64
N ALA A 117 -1.82 1.20 -2.24
CA ALA A 117 -3.17 1.65 -2.58
C ALA A 117 -4.15 1.71 -1.40
N ASP A 118 -3.77 1.14 -0.26
CA ASP A 118 -4.69 0.72 0.80
C ASP A 118 -4.41 1.35 2.17
N HIS A 119 -3.57 2.37 2.22
CA HIS A 119 -3.31 3.14 3.44
C HIS A 119 -4.32 4.26 3.64
N HIS A 120 -4.64 4.52 4.90
CA HIS A 120 -5.40 5.69 5.32
C HIS A 120 -4.47 6.84 5.70
N ILE A 121 -4.85 8.06 5.32
CA ILE A 121 -4.16 9.31 5.66
C ILE A 121 -5.21 10.30 6.16
N ARG A 122 -5.10 10.70 7.41
CA ARG A 122 -6.08 11.60 8.06
C ARG A 122 -5.89 13.06 7.68
N LYS A 123 -4.65 13.46 7.41
CA LYS A 123 -4.28 14.85 7.12
C LYS A 123 -3.60 14.91 5.73
N PRO A 124 -4.41 15.03 4.64
CA PRO A 124 -3.89 14.95 3.27
C PRO A 124 -2.99 16.13 2.89
N ASP A 125 -3.18 17.32 3.46
CA ASP A 125 -2.36 18.50 3.16
C ASP A 125 -0.95 18.35 3.74
N GLU A 126 -0.83 17.92 5.01
CA GLU A 126 0.46 17.61 5.65
C GLU A 126 1.17 16.46 4.93
N PHE A 127 0.41 15.49 4.44
CA PHE A 127 0.97 14.41 3.63
C PHE A 127 1.55 14.92 2.31
N ALA A 128 0.86 15.85 1.63
CA ALA A 128 1.35 16.46 0.40
C ALA A 128 2.66 17.23 0.62
N ASP A 129 2.82 17.92 1.75
CA ASP A 129 4.06 18.60 2.10
C ASP A 129 5.22 17.63 2.33
N VAL A 130 4.98 16.54 3.06
CA VAL A 130 5.97 15.46 3.26
C VAL A 130 6.36 14.81 1.93
N LEU A 131 5.41 14.59 1.02
CA LEU A 131 5.70 14.08 -0.33
C LEU A 131 6.56 15.04 -1.14
N ARG A 132 6.34 16.36 -1.05
CA ARG A 132 7.19 17.37 -1.73
C ARG A 132 8.64 17.30 -1.23
N LEU A 133 8.85 17.12 0.08
CA LEU A 133 10.18 16.93 0.64
C LEU A 133 10.83 15.63 0.14
N ALA A 134 10.07 14.52 0.09
CA ALA A 134 10.58 13.26 -0.44
C ALA A 134 10.96 13.38 -1.94
N VAL A 135 10.16 14.09 -2.74
CA VAL A 135 10.48 14.40 -4.15
C VAL A 135 11.75 15.27 -4.25
N ALA A 136 11.92 16.24 -3.36
CA ALA A 136 13.12 17.08 -3.34
C ALA A 136 14.39 16.27 -3.03
N GLU A 137 14.32 15.29 -2.13
CA GLU A 137 15.42 14.36 -1.87
C GLU A 137 15.69 13.44 -3.07
N ALA A 138 14.64 12.94 -3.71
CA ALA A 138 14.78 12.13 -4.92
C ALA A 138 15.44 12.90 -6.08
N LEU A 139 15.15 14.19 -6.23
CA LEU A 139 15.80 15.06 -7.24
C LEU A 139 17.32 15.17 -7.01
N LYS A 140 17.80 15.07 -5.76
CA LYS A 140 19.24 15.04 -5.42
C LYS A 140 19.89 13.68 -5.75
N GLY A 141 19.11 12.66 -6.11
CA GLY A 141 19.57 11.30 -6.39
C GLY A 141 19.52 10.36 -5.17
N ASN A 142 18.88 10.77 -4.09
CA ASN A 142 18.66 9.95 -2.92
C ASN A 142 17.45 8.99 -3.13
N LEU A 143 17.44 7.90 -2.34
CA LEU A 143 16.23 7.08 -2.14
C LEU A 143 15.53 7.61 -0.88
N ALA A 144 14.45 8.36 -1.08
CA ALA A 144 13.67 8.90 0.03
C ALA A 144 12.60 7.87 0.46
N THR A 145 12.45 7.71 1.77
CA THR A 145 11.35 6.96 2.41
C THR A 145 10.63 7.86 3.40
N ILE A 146 9.32 7.69 3.55
CA ILE A 146 8.54 8.44 4.52
C ILE A 146 8.46 7.64 5.83
N GLY A 147 8.94 8.27 6.90
CA GLY A 147 8.92 7.71 8.25
C GLY A 147 7.78 8.29 9.09
N VAL A 148 7.06 7.44 9.79
CA VAL A 148 6.00 7.85 10.73
C VAL A 148 6.48 7.63 12.16
N LYS A 149 6.26 8.60 13.05
CA LYS A 149 6.69 8.47 14.45
C LYS A 149 5.94 7.32 15.13
N PRO A 150 6.64 6.33 15.70
CA PRO A 150 6.02 5.24 16.41
C PRO A 150 5.26 5.72 17.65
N LEU A 151 4.01 5.25 17.81
CA LEU A 151 3.19 5.54 18.99
C LEU A 151 3.12 4.34 19.95
N TYR A 152 3.40 3.13 19.46
CA TYR A 152 3.41 1.86 20.20
C TYR A 152 4.37 0.88 19.51
N PRO A 153 4.75 -0.23 20.18
CA PRO A 153 5.73 -1.17 19.63
C PRO A 153 5.06 -2.13 18.61
N GLU A 154 4.78 -1.63 17.39
CA GLU A 154 4.20 -2.41 16.30
C GLU A 154 5.22 -3.40 15.74
N THR A 155 4.84 -4.66 15.58
CA THR A 155 5.69 -5.71 15.00
C THR A 155 5.34 -6.04 13.54
N GLY A 156 4.25 -5.48 13.02
CA GLY A 156 3.81 -5.64 11.64
C GLY A 156 4.46 -4.67 10.65
N CYS A 157 5.15 -3.62 11.16
CA CYS A 157 5.83 -2.60 10.37
C CYS A 157 7.35 -2.73 10.43
N GLY A 158 8.03 -2.23 9.40
CA GLY A 158 9.47 -1.99 9.43
C GLY A 158 9.82 -0.75 10.26
N TYR A 159 11.05 -0.68 10.75
CA TYR A 159 11.59 0.45 11.51
C TYR A 159 12.82 1.04 10.81
N ILE A 160 12.86 2.36 10.74
CA ILE A 160 13.93 3.14 10.12
C ILE A 160 14.62 3.94 11.21
N LYS A 161 15.92 3.71 11.45
CA LYS A 161 16.73 4.55 12.33
C LYS A 161 17.24 5.75 11.55
N ALA A 162 16.90 6.95 12.01
CA ALA A 162 17.46 8.17 11.47
C ALA A 162 18.80 8.48 12.14
N SER A 163 19.78 8.88 11.34
CA SER A 163 21.02 9.48 11.86
C SER A 163 20.73 10.89 12.37
N PRO A 164 21.48 11.38 13.38
CA PRO A 164 21.39 12.76 13.81
C PRO A 164 21.65 13.73 12.65
N GLY A 165 20.87 14.81 12.58
CA GLY A 165 21.02 15.82 11.53
C GLY A 165 20.16 17.05 11.81
N THR A 166 20.33 18.07 10.96
CA THR A 166 19.51 19.27 10.96
C THR A 166 18.75 19.34 9.64
N GLY A 167 17.46 19.68 9.69
CA GLY A 167 16.61 19.76 8.50
C GLY A 167 15.34 18.91 8.58
N GLU A 168 14.71 18.71 7.45
CA GLU A 168 13.40 18.02 7.33
C GLU A 168 13.53 16.57 6.80
N ALA A 169 14.75 16.18 6.38
CA ALA A 169 15.09 14.83 5.95
C ALA A 169 16.41 14.40 6.60
N PHE A 170 16.52 13.15 6.98
CA PHE A 170 17.68 12.61 7.71
C PHE A 170 18.26 11.41 6.98
N PRO A 171 19.60 11.23 6.97
CA PRO A 171 20.19 9.96 6.50
C PRO A 171 19.67 8.79 7.30
N VAL A 172 19.44 7.67 6.61
CA VAL A 172 19.04 6.41 7.25
C VAL A 172 20.28 5.66 7.71
N ASP A 173 20.36 5.42 9.03
CA ASP A 173 21.42 4.62 9.65
C ASP A 173 21.17 3.12 9.44
N SER A 174 19.97 2.67 9.84
CA SER A 174 19.57 1.28 9.66
C SER A 174 18.08 1.16 9.30
N PHE A 175 17.75 0.04 8.65
CA PHE A 175 16.41 -0.33 8.27
C PHE A 175 16.19 -1.78 8.73
N VAL A 176 15.13 -2.03 9.50
CA VAL A 176 14.82 -3.36 10.06
C VAL A 176 13.35 -3.68 9.81
N GLU A 177 13.10 -4.68 9.00
CA GLU A 177 11.73 -5.09 8.66
C GLU A 177 11.17 -6.02 9.74
N LYS A 178 10.00 -5.69 10.30
CA LYS A 178 9.19 -6.49 11.23
C LYS A 178 10.00 -7.08 12.41
N PRO A 179 10.53 -6.26 13.32
CA PRO A 179 11.27 -6.74 14.47
C PRO A 179 10.37 -7.52 15.44
N ASP A 180 10.98 -8.26 16.36
CA ASP A 180 10.24 -8.82 17.49
C ASP A 180 9.77 -7.72 18.47
N LEU A 181 8.85 -8.07 19.38
CA LEU A 181 8.24 -7.13 20.30
C LEU A 181 9.25 -6.48 21.25
N ALA A 182 10.27 -7.22 21.70
CA ALA A 182 11.31 -6.70 22.60
C ALA A 182 12.14 -5.64 21.88
N THR A 183 12.51 -5.90 20.64
CA THR A 183 13.24 -4.99 19.78
C THR A 183 12.40 -3.74 19.44
N ALA A 184 11.11 -3.92 19.11
CA ALA A 184 10.20 -2.81 18.83
C ALA A 184 10.02 -1.87 20.04
N ARG A 185 9.93 -2.42 21.27
CA ARG A 185 9.88 -1.64 22.52
C ARG A 185 11.14 -0.80 22.69
N ARG A 186 12.31 -1.41 22.51
CA ARG A 186 13.60 -0.70 22.59
C ARG A 186 13.67 0.45 21.58
N TYR A 187 13.22 0.25 20.33
CA TYR A 187 13.21 1.29 19.31
C TYR A 187 12.30 2.46 19.68
N LEU A 188 11.17 2.19 20.29
CA LEU A 188 10.28 3.21 20.80
C LEU A 188 10.92 4.05 21.93
N GLU A 189 11.63 3.39 22.87
CA GLU A 189 12.34 4.03 23.98
C GLU A 189 13.53 4.88 23.51
N GLU A 190 14.27 4.43 22.49
CA GLU A 190 15.39 5.18 21.89
C GLU A 190 14.93 6.46 21.20
N GLY A 191 13.70 6.52 20.70
CA GLY A 191 13.08 7.72 20.10
C GLY A 191 13.67 8.20 18.77
N SER A 192 14.70 7.51 18.24
CA SER A 192 15.38 7.82 16.95
C SER A 192 14.85 7.00 15.77
N TYR A 193 13.83 6.17 16.00
CA TYR A 193 13.24 5.31 15.00
C TYR A 193 11.90 5.85 14.51
N TYR A 194 11.62 5.53 13.24
CA TYR A 194 10.33 5.78 12.58
C TYR A 194 9.78 4.47 12.03
N TRP A 195 8.47 4.30 12.01
CA TRP A 195 7.84 3.24 11.22
C TRP A 195 8.07 3.49 9.73
N ASN A 196 8.41 2.44 9.00
CA ASN A 196 8.41 2.47 7.55
C ASN A 196 6.97 2.49 7.03
N SER A 197 6.56 3.58 6.41
CA SER A 197 5.23 3.68 5.81
C SER A 197 5.08 2.89 4.50
N GLY A 198 6.17 2.36 3.93
CA GLY A 198 6.15 1.76 2.59
C GLY A 198 5.93 2.77 1.46
N ILE A 199 6.16 4.06 1.73
CA ILE A 199 6.05 5.14 0.75
C ILE A 199 7.44 5.66 0.43
N TYR A 200 7.77 5.72 -0.86
CA TYR A 200 9.11 6.01 -1.35
C TYR A 200 9.08 7.06 -2.48
N ALA A 201 10.19 7.77 -2.63
CA ALA A 201 10.45 8.61 -3.80
C ALA A 201 11.91 8.44 -4.26
N TRP A 202 12.11 8.26 -5.55
CA TRP A 202 13.43 8.15 -6.19
C TRP A 202 13.36 8.43 -7.69
N LYS A 203 14.51 8.70 -8.32
CA LYS A 203 14.61 8.72 -9.77
C LYS A 203 14.48 7.32 -10.35
N THR A 204 13.82 7.21 -11.49
CA THR A 204 13.72 5.94 -12.25
C THR A 204 15.11 5.37 -12.55
N SER A 205 16.05 6.22 -12.98
CA SER A 205 17.43 5.81 -13.25
C SER A 205 18.14 5.27 -12.00
N VAL A 206 17.94 5.91 -10.83
CA VAL A 206 18.56 5.50 -9.57
C VAL A 206 18.04 4.14 -9.12
N ILE A 207 16.72 3.92 -9.13
CA ILE A 207 16.20 2.63 -8.69
C ILE A 207 16.60 1.48 -9.63
N LEU A 208 16.67 1.71 -10.94
CA LEU A 208 17.17 0.71 -11.89
C LEU A 208 18.64 0.33 -11.63
N ASP A 209 19.50 1.32 -11.30
CA ASP A 209 20.87 1.04 -10.87
C ASP A 209 20.91 0.18 -9.59
N ARG A 210 20.03 0.47 -8.62
CA ARG A 210 19.95 -0.33 -7.39
C ARG A 210 19.48 -1.76 -7.66
N PHE A 211 18.55 -1.97 -8.58
CA PHE A 211 18.16 -3.32 -9.00
C PHE A 211 19.31 -4.07 -9.63
N ALA A 212 20.06 -3.44 -10.55
CA ALA A 212 21.22 -4.07 -11.16
C ALA A 212 22.29 -4.48 -10.13
N ARG A 213 22.47 -3.67 -9.07
CA ARG A 213 23.48 -3.91 -8.03
C ARG A 213 23.04 -4.92 -6.97
N TYR A 214 21.82 -4.82 -6.45
CA TYR A 214 21.37 -5.58 -5.26
C TYR A 214 20.46 -6.75 -5.59
N LEU A 215 19.77 -6.72 -6.73
CA LEU A 215 18.89 -7.77 -7.25
C LEU A 215 19.20 -8.08 -8.74
N PRO A 216 20.47 -8.44 -9.08
CA PRO A 216 20.88 -8.63 -10.49
C PRO A 216 20.03 -9.66 -11.21
N ARG A 217 19.64 -10.77 -10.55
CA ARG A 217 18.76 -11.78 -11.15
C ARG A 217 17.40 -11.22 -11.57
N HIS A 218 16.81 -10.31 -10.77
CA HIS A 218 15.56 -9.64 -11.15
C HIS A 218 15.79 -8.68 -12.30
N HIS A 219 16.83 -7.84 -12.23
CA HIS A 219 17.17 -6.91 -13.29
C HIS A 219 17.38 -7.63 -14.64
N ASP A 220 18.17 -8.70 -14.66
CA ASP A 220 18.46 -9.47 -15.87
C ASP A 220 17.21 -10.17 -16.41
N ALA A 221 16.37 -10.75 -15.53
CA ALA A 221 15.10 -11.37 -15.93
C ALA A 221 14.13 -10.37 -16.56
N PHE A 222 14.17 -9.09 -16.14
CA PHE A 222 13.31 -8.03 -16.68
C PHE A 222 13.85 -7.41 -17.98
N THR A 223 15.05 -7.77 -18.43
CA THR A 223 15.65 -7.26 -19.69
C THR A 223 14.70 -7.34 -20.89
N PRO A 224 13.92 -8.43 -21.11
CA PRO A 224 12.96 -8.48 -22.22
C PRO A 224 11.89 -7.38 -22.17
N LEU A 225 11.50 -6.89 -20.97
CA LEU A 225 10.53 -5.83 -20.84
C LEU A 225 11.08 -4.47 -21.27
N PHE A 226 12.39 -4.22 -21.03
CA PHE A 226 13.03 -3.00 -21.51
C PHE A 226 13.12 -2.92 -23.03
N ALA A 227 12.94 -4.04 -23.75
CA ALA A 227 12.93 -4.07 -25.20
C ALA A 227 11.52 -3.87 -25.82
N LEU A 228 10.46 -3.97 -25.03
CA LEU A 228 9.09 -3.74 -25.49
C LEU A 228 8.82 -2.23 -25.68
N ASP A 229 7.86 -1.90 -26.53
CA ASP A 229 7.32 -0.55 -26.60
C ASP A 229 6.35 -0.27 -25.42
N ASN A 230 5.91 0.98 -25.30
CA ASN A 230 5.07 1.40 -24.19
C ASN A 230 3.69 0.72 -24.16
N ALA A 231 3.11 0.47 -25.35
CA ALA A 231 1.81 -0.18 -25.48
C ALA A 231 1.92 -1.66 -25.10
N ASP A 232 2.96 -2.33 -25.57
CA ASP A 232 3.23 -3.73 -25.29
C ASP A 232 3.55 -3.98 -23.81
N ILE A 233 4.35 -3.10 -23.18
CA ILE A 233 4.64 -3.20 -21.74
C ILE A 233 3.37 -3.05 -20.90
N ALA A 234 2.43 -2.20 -21.29
CA ALA A 234 1.14 -2.03 -20.61
C ALA A 234 0.10 -3.11 -20.96
N SER A 235 0.24 -3.79 -22.11
CA SER A 235 -0.76 -4.76 -22.60
C SER A 235 -0.85 -6.00 -21.71
N SER A 236 -2.06 -6.42 -21.35
CA SER A 236 -2.35 -7.67 -20.62
C SER A 236 -2.73 -8.84 -21.54
N THR A 237 -2.42 -8.76 -22.84
CA THR A 237 -2.79 -9.76 -23.85
C THR A 237 -1.65 -10.03 -24.85
N GLY A 238 -1.80 -11.07 -25.65
CA GLY A 238 -0.92 -11.36 -26.78
C GLY A 238 0.50 -11.77 -26.38
N LYS A 239 1.45 -11.60 -27.31
CA LYS A 239 2.86 -12.00 -27.14
C LYS A 239 3.53 -11.23 -25.99
N ALA A 240 3.22 -9.96 -25.81
CA ALA A 240 3.76 -9.15 -24.71
C ALA A 240 3.36 -9.71 -23.33
N TRP A 241 2.14 -10.23 -23.21
CA TRP A 241 1.70 -10.89 -21.98
C TRP A 241 2.45 -12.18 -21.69
N GLU A 242 2.73 -12.99 -22.72
CA GLU A 242 3.55 -14.22 -22.56
C GLU A 242 4.98 -13.90 -22.13
N ILE A 243 5.58 -12.85 -22.66
CA ILE A 243 6.90 -12.37 -22.22
C ILE A 243 6.84 -11.99 -20.73
N LYS A 244 5.83 -11.22 -20.32
CA LYS A 244 5.67 -10.83 -18.91
C LYS A 244 5.48 -12.04 -18.00
N ARG A 245 4.69 -13.04 -18.40
CA ARG A 245 4.54 -14.29 -17.64
C ARG A 245 5.89 -14.97 -17.42
N ALA A 246 6.68 -15.13 -18.47
CA ALA A 246 8.01 -15.74 -18.38
C ALA A 246 8.95 -14.95 -17.45
N VAL A 247 8.94 -13.62 -17.52
CA VAL A 247 9.73 -12.74 -16.65
C VAL A 247 9.34 -12.89 -15.19
N PHE A 248 8.03 -12.82 -14.87
CA PHE A 248 7.54 -12.96 -13.49
C PHE A 248 7.69 -14.38 -12.94
N ASP A 249 7.76 -15.40 -13.80
CA ASP A 249 8.07 -16.79 -13.41
C ASP A 249 9.54 -16.98 -13.03
N ALA A 250 10.43 -16.23 -13.65
CA ALA A 250 11.87 -16.33 -13.46
C ALA A 250 12.39 -15.66 -12.18
N VAL A 251 11.59 -14.81 -11.51
CA VAL A 251 12.03 -14.08 -10.32
C VAL A 251 11.41 -14.62 -9.04
N GLU A 252 12.16 -14.53 -7.95
CA GLU A 252 11.67 -14.83 -6.62
C GLU A 252 10.74 -13.73 -6.07
N SER A 253 9.90 -14.09 -5.10
CA SER A 253 9.02 -13.15 -4.42
C SER A 253 9.77 -12.47 -3.28
N ILE A 254 10.17 -11.22 -3.45
CA ILE A 254 10.89 -10.43 -2.45
C ILE A 254 10.33 -9.01 -2.37
N SER A 255 10.28 -8.42 -1.16
CA SER A 255 9.89 -7.01 -1.02
C SER A 255 11.03 -6.08 -1.42
N ILE A 256 10.68 -4.86 -1.83
CA ILE A 256 11.65 -3.79 -2.10
C ILE A 256 12.48 -3.46 -0.85
N ASP A 257 11.89 -3.63 0.32
CA ASP A 257 12.53 -3.43 1.62
C ASP A 257 13.71 -4.37 1.79
N TYR A 258 13.48 -5.68 1.80
CA TYR A 258 14.52 -6.70 1.92
C TYR A 258 15.49 -6.74 0.72
N GLY A 259 14.95 -6.50 -0.47
CA GLY A 259 15.74 -6.58 -1.70
C GLY A 259 16.74 -5.45 -1.86
N ILE A 260 16.33 -4.23 -1.53
CA ILE A 260 17.07 -3.00 -1.83
C ILE A 260 17.19 -2.10 -0.59
N MET A 261 16.08 -1.73 0.08
CA MET A 261 16.09 -0.68 1.08
C MET A 261 16.93 -1.00 2.32
N GLU A 262 17.04 -2.24 2.72
CA GLU A 262 17.94 -2.65 3.82
C GLU A 262 19.43 -2.60 3.45
N LYS A 263 19.76 -2.73 2.14
CA LYS A 263 21.14 -2.97 1.67
C LYS A 263 21.80 -1.75 1.04
N THR A 264 20.99 -0.84 0.50
CA THR A 264 21.49 0.29 -0.29
C THR A 264 22.01 1.43 0.57
N ASP A 265 22.90 2.22 0.01
CA ASP A 265 23.33 3.53 0.49
C ASP A 265 22.46 4.66 -0.09
N GLY A 266 22.71 5.90 0.33
CA GLY A 266 22.02 7.09 -0.18
C GLY A 266 20.52 7.14 0.16
N ARG A 267 20.13 6.54 1.31
CA ARG A 267 18.74 6.58 1.82
C ARG A 267 18.55 7.80 2.70
N MET A 268 17.40 8.45 2.52
CA MET A 268 16.93 9.54 3.37
C MET A 268 15.55 9.19 3.94
N VAL A 269 15.33 9.40 5.22
CA VAL A 269 14.00 9.35 5.82
C VAL A 269 13.45 10.77 5.95
N VAL A 270 12.22 10.97 5.48
CA VAL A 270 11.43 12.19 5.65
C VAL A 270 10.36 11.90 6.71
N PRO A 271 10.49 12.42 7.94
CA PRO A 271 9.48 12.24 8.96
C PRO A 271 8.17 12.96 8.62
N GLY A 272 7.04 12.34 8.96
CA GLY A 272 5.74 12.94 8.80
C GLY A 272 4.76 12.56 9.90
N ASP A 273 3.89 13.50 10.27
CA ASP A 273 2.74 13.30 11.17
C ASP A 273 1.46 13.70 10.45
N PHE A 274 1.01 12.82 9.59
CA PHE A 274 -0.17 13.04 8.74
C PHE A 274 -1.31 12.07 9.06
N GLY A 275 -1.27 11.42 10.23
CA GLY A 275 -2.32 10.47 10.65
C GLY A 275 -2.37 9.23 9.78
N TRP A 276 -1.20 8.60 9.56
CA TRP A 276 -1.03 7.39 8.78
C TRP A 276 -1.55 6.14 9.49
N GLY A 277 -2.20 5.27 8.74
CA GLY A 277 -2.58 3.92 9.17
C GLY A 277 -2.56 2.94 8.00
N ASP A 278 -2.07 1.73 8.24
CA ASP A 278 -2.02 0.66 7.22
C ASP A 278 -3.35 -0.06 7.03
N LEU A 279 -4.34 0.19 7.91
CA LEU A 279 -5.63 -0.50 7.97
C LEU A 279 -5.47 -2.03 7.87
N GLY A 280 -4.48 -2.57 8.55
CA GLY A 280 -4.08 -3.97 8.48
C GLY A 280 -5.01 -4.94 9.22
N SER A 281 -5.97 -4.45 9.99
CA SER A 281 -6.91 -5.25 10.78
C SER A 281 -8.21 -4.48 11.02
N TRP A 282 -9.24 -5.17 11.52
CA TRP A 282 -10.50 -4.52 11.89
C TRP A 282 -10.34 -3.47 13.00
N ASN A 283 -9.37 -3.63 13.90
CA ASN A 283 -9.11 -2.64 14.95
C ASN A 283 -8.58 -1.33 14.37
N SER A 284 -7.71 -1.39 13.36
CA SER A 284 -7.19 -0.19 12.71
C SER A 284 -8.24 0.59 11.91
N ILE A 285 -9.38 -0.04 11.59
CA ILE A 285 -10.52 0.65 10.97
C ILE A 285 -11.28 1.50 11.99
N ASP A 286 -11.28 1.11 13.26
CA ASP A 286 -11.88 1.93 14.32
C ASP A 286 -11.25 3.33 14.38
N ASP A 287 -9.95 3.43 14.10
CA ASP A 287 -9.24 4.71 14.17
C ASP A 287 -9.70 5.72 13.11
N ILE A 288 -10.37 5.26 12.05
CA ILE A 288 -10.85 6.13 10.95
C ILE A 288 -12.33 6.46 11.06
N LEU A 289 -13.07 5.81 11.95
CA LEU A 289 -14.52 6.03 12.09
C LEU A 289 -14.85 6.87 13.34
N PRO A 290 -15.81 7.78 13.22
CA PRO A 290 -16.32 8.49 14.40
C PRO A 290 -17.03 7.51 15.34
N ALA A 291 -16.83 7.70 16.64
CA ALA A 291 -17.51 6.95 17.70
C ALA A 291 -18.75 7.71 18.21
N ASP A 292 -19.79 6.99 18.63
CA ASP A 292 -20.87 7.54 19.43
C ASP A 292 -20.43 7.78 20.89
N ALA A 293 -21.35 8.23 21.76
CA ALA A 293 -21.06 8.53 23.16
C ALA A 293 -20.61 7.29 23.97
N GLU A 294 -21.01 6.09 23.55
CA GLU A 294 -20.67 4.81 24.14
C GLU A 294 -19.45 4.14 23.49
N GLY A 295 -18.80 4.81 22.54
CA GLY A 295 -17.64 4.31 21.81
C GLY A 295 -17.98 3.38 20.64
N ASN A 296 -19.26 3.21 20.28
CA ASN A 296 -19.62 2.35 19.14
C ASN A 296 -19.38 3.07 17.81
N ARG A 297 -19.06 2.31 16.79
CA ARG A 297 -18.68 2.80 15.45
C ARG A 297 -19.43 2.09 14.33
N SER A 298 -19.79 2.84 13.30
CA SER A 298 -20.30 2.30 12.05
C SER A 298 -20.07 3.33 10.93
N PRO A 299 -19.71 2.93 9.72
CA PRO A 299 -19.60 3.86 8.59
C PRO A 299 -20.90 4.61 8.33
N SER A 300 -20.80 5.87 7.86
CA SER A 300 -21.94 6.68 7.47
C SER A 300 -22.86 5.94 6.50
N GLY A 301 -24.18 6.00 6.74
CA GLY A 301 -25.21 5.34 5.93
C GLY A 301 -25.41 3.86 6.20
N GLN A 302 -24.66 3.24 7.08
CA GLN A 302 -24.89 1.86 7.50
C GLN A 302 -25.98 1.78 8.58
N ARG A 303 -26.67 0.64 8.59
CA ARG A 303 -27.85 0.42 9.48
C ARG A 303 -27.47 -0.36 10.73
N ALA A 304 -26.56 0.18 11.54
CA ALA A 304 -26.22 -0.38 12.83
C ALA A 304 -27.17 0.16 13.92
N ILE A 305 -27.60 -0.72 14.81
CA ILE A 305 -28.41 -0.38 15.99
C ILE A 305 -27.67 -0.85 17.23
N PHE A 306 -27.41 0.04 18.16
CA PHE A 306 -26.74 -0.26 19.42
C PHE A 306 -27.71 -0.06 20.59
N VAL A 307 -27.91 -1.09 21.42
CA VAL A 307 -28.77 -1.03 22.62
C VAL A 307 -27.99 -1.58 23.81
N GLY A 308 -27.56 -0.71 24.71
CA GLY A 308 -26.69 -1.09 25.84
C GLY A 308 -25.36 -1.70 25.42
N ALA A 309 -24.92 -1.43 24.17
CA ALA A 309 -23.64 -1.86 23.63
C ALA A 309 -22.58 -0.80 23.87
N ARG A 310 -21.32 -1.21 24.06
CA ARG A 310 -20.18 -0.30 24.28
C ARG A 310 -18.97 -0.75 23.48
N ASP A 311 -18.28 0.22 22.91
CA ASP A 311 -17.05 0.00 22.14
C ASP A 311 -17.18 -1.12 21.09
N CYS A 312 -18.34 -1.17 20.41
CA CYS A 312 -18.64 -2.12 19.36
C CYS A 312 -18.53 -1.47 17.98
N SER A 313 -18.07 -2.23 16.99
CA SER A 313 -17.96 -1.77 15.59
C SER A 313 -18.81 -2.65 14.68
N VAL A 314 -19.64 -2.02 13.83
CA VAL A 314 -20.53 -2.73 12.90
C VAL A 314 -20.28 -2.26 11.47
N PHE A 315 -19.95 -3.20 10.60
CA PHE A 315 -19.82 -3.03 9.16
C PHE A 315 -20.82 -3.94 8.45
N ALA A 316 -21.78 -3.36 7.74
CA ALA A 316 -22.79 -4.13 7.02
C ALA A 316 -23.03 -3.55 5.63
N GLU A 317 -22.89 -4.34 4.58
CA GLU A 317 -23.13 -3.90 3.20
C GLU A 317 -24.62 -3.69 2.92
N ASP A 318 -25.46 -4.67 3.27
CA ASP A 318 -26.90 -4.66 2.89
C ASP A 318 -27.85 -5.03 4.02
N LYS A 319 -27.38 -5.55 5.14
CA LYS A 319 -28.23 -5.97 6.27
C LYS A 319 -28.30 -4.92 7.37
N ARG A 320 -29.40 -4.93 8.11
CA ARG A 320 -29.49 -4.22 9.40
C ARG A 320 -28.96 -5.14 10.49
N ILE A 321 -28.04 -4.64 11.29
CA ILE A 321 -27.43 -5.37 12.41
C ILE A 321 -27.77 -4.63 13.70
N ALA A 322 -28.31 -5.35 14.68
CA ALA A 322 -28.51 -4.84 16.03
C ALA A 322 -27.54 -5.55 16.99
N VAL A 323 -26.82 -4.76 17.78
CA VAL A 323 -25.95 -5.23 18.86
C VAL A 323 -26.56 -4.82 20.19
N VAL A 324 -26.87 -5.82 21.03
CA VAL A 324 -27.58 -5.62 22.28
C VAL A 324 -26.78 -6.16 23.45
N GLY A 325 -26.43 -5.30 24.42
CA GLY A 325 -25.78 -5.69 25.68
C GLY A 325 -24.37 -6.23 25.56
N LEU A 326 -23.68 -6.06 24.41
CA LEU A 326 -22.31 -6.51 24.18
C LEU A 326 -21.31 -5.36 24.29
N SER A 327 -20.05 -5.73 24.53
CA SER A 327 -18.94 -4.79 24.55
C SER A 327 -17.72 -5.36 23.86
N ASN A 328 -16.87 -4.50 23.27
CA ASN A 328 -15.59 -4.85 22.64
C ASN A 328 -15.73 -5.86 21.48
N VAL A 329 -16.79 -5.70 20.65
CA VAL A 329 -17.10 -6.64 19.56
C VAL A 329 -17.07 -5.95 18.22
N VAL A 330 -16.53 -6.63 17.22
CA VAL A 330 -16.65 -6.27 15.80
C VAL A 330 -17.62 -7.22 15.12
N VAL A 331 -18.60 -6.67 14.42
CA VAL A 331 -19.54 -7.42 13.58
C VAL A 331 -19.40 -6.92 12.14
N VAL A 332 -19.12 -7.84 11.23
CA VAL A 332 -18.97 -7.52 9.81
C VAL A 332 -19.88 -8.41 8.99
N GLN A 333 -20.67 -7.83 8.11
CA GLN A 333 -21.50 -8.57 7.15
C GLN A 333 -21.14 -8.10 5.73
N SER A 334 -20.83 -9.05 4.87
CA SER A 334 -20.59 -8.80 3.44
C SER A 334 -21.05 -10.02 2.62
N GLY A 335 -21.91 -9.79 1.65
CA GLY A 335 -22.54 -10.85 0.88
C GLY A 335 -23.28 -11.85 1.79
N GLY A 336 -22.94 -13.14 1.67
CA GLY A 336 -23.53 -14.24 2.46
C GLY A 336 -22.81 -14.50 3.80
N ASP A 337 -21.69 -13.83 4.09
CA ASP A 337 -20.86 -14.12 5.26
C ASP A 337 -21.01 -13.07 6.36
N ILE A 338 -20.93 -13.54 7.61
CA ILE A 338 -20.95 -12.72 8.82
C ILE A 338 -19.77 -13.13 9.70
N LEU A 339 -18.94 -12.14 10.08
CA LEU A 339 -17.92 -12.28 11.09
C LEU A 339 -18.40 -11.62 12.37
N VAL A 340 -18.26 -12.32 13.49
CA VAL A 340 -18.42 -11.77 14.85
C VAL A 340 -17.18 -12.13 15.63
N MET A 341 -16.51 -11.13 16.20
CA MET A 341 -15.28 -11.36 16.96
C MET A 341 -15.10 -10.32 18.07
N GLU A 342 -14.34 -10.66 19.09
CA GLU A 342 -13.77 -9.67 20.00
C GLU A 342 -12.68 -8.87 19.28
N LYS A 343 -12.56 -7.56 19.58
CA LYS A 343 -11.53 -6.70 18.97
C LYS A 343 -10.12 -7.27 19.14
N ASP A 344 -9.80 -7.80 20.32
CA ASP A 344 -8.49 -8.38 20.63
C ASP A 344 -8.14 -9.62 19.80
N ALA A 345 -9.16 -10.26 19.17
CA ALA A 345 -9.00 -11.42 18.32
C ALA A 345 -8.78 -11.09 16.82
N SER A 346 -8.65 -9.82 16.45
CA SER A 346 -8.64 -9.36 15.04
C SER A 346 -7.57 -10.01 14.16
N GLN A 347 -6.42 -10.38 14.74
CA GLN A 347 -5.34 -11.06 14.00
C GLN A 347 -5.70 -12.51 13.61
N ARG A 348 -6.66 -13.13 14.31
CA ARG A 348 -7.12 -14.50 14.06
C ARG A 348 -8.05 -14.63 12.84
N VAL A 349 -8.47 -13.52 12.24
CA VAL A 349 -9.27 -13.55 10.99
C VAL A 349 -8.59 -14.36 9.90
N ARG A 350 -7.25 -14.42 9.88
CA ARG A 350 -6.49 -15.26 8.94
C ARG A 350 -6.87 -16.76 9.07
N GLU A 351 -7.03 -17.26 10.29
CA GLU A 351 -7.44 -18.65 10.54
C GLU A 351 -8.82 -18.94 9.90
N VAL A 352 -9.75 -17.98 10.00
CA VAL A 352 -11.07 -18.07 9.37
C VAL A 352 -10.96 -18.15 7.85
N VAL A 353 -10.13 -17.28 7.24
CA VAL A 353 -9.90 -17.26 5.78
C VAL A 353 -9.34 -18.59 5.30
N ASP A 354 -8.39 -19.18 6.01
CA ASP A 354 -7.80 -20.48 5.66
C ASP A 354 -8.84 -21.62 5.73
N ILE A 355 -9.73 -21.61 6.74
CA ILE A 355 -10.84 -22.55 6.86
C ILE A 355 -11.83 -22.38 5.70
N VAL A 356 -12.27 -21.15 5.41
CA VAL A 356 -13.20 -20.86 4.30
C VAL A 356 -12.63 -21.35 2.97
N ARG A 357 -11.36 -21.06 2.67
CA ARG A 357 -10.70 -21.57 1.46
C ARG A 357 -10.70 -23.08 1.37
N SER A 358 -10.50 -23.77 2.49
CA SER A 358 -10.54 -25.25 2.53
C SER A 358 -11.93 -25.80 2.26
N LEU A 359 -12.97 -25.15 2.77
CA LEU A 359 -14.36 -25.53 2.54
C LEU A 359 -14.77 -25.33 1.07
N ASP A 360 -14.40 -24.19 0.48
CA ASP A 360 -14.71 -23.87 -0.92
C ASP A 360 -13.96 -24.78 -1.91
N SER A 361 -12.75 -25.22 -1.56
CA SER A 361 -11.96 -26.15 -2.37
C SER A 361 -12.44 -27.60 -2.23
N GLY A 362 -12.95 -28.01 -1.06
CA GLY A 362 -13.48 -29.36 -0.80
C GLY A 362 -14.88 -29.61 -1.37
N GLY A 363 -15.64 -28.56 -1.69
CA GLY A 363 -16.98 -28.67 -2.30
C GLY A 363 -17.00 -28.86 -3.82
N ARG A 364 -15.84 -28.98 -4.48
CA ARG A 364 -15.69 -29.20 -5.94
C ARG A 364 -15.24 -30.63 -6.30
N SER A 365 -15.48 -31.61 -5.42
CA SER A 365 -15.23 -33.05 -5.71
C SER A 365 -16.51 -33.77 -6.10
#